data_776469656b45d06390fa572ca3c8111f
#
_entry.id   776469656b45d06390fa572ca3c8111f
#
_cell.length_a   1.000
_cell.length_b   1.000
_cell.length_c   1.000
_cell.angle_alpha   90.00
_cell.angle_beta   90.00
_cell.angle_gamma   90.00
#
_symmetry.space_group_name_H-M   'P 1'
#
loop_
_entity.id
_entity.type
_entity.pdbx_description
1 polymer ?
#
loop_
_entity_poly.entity_id
_entity_poly.type
_entity_poly.pdbx_seq_one_letter_code
_entity_poly.pdbx_strand_id
1 'polypeptide(L)'
;MADYQVHIIGGGLAGSEAAWQLAQAGIKVRLSEMRGSGDISPAHQTEGLAELVCSNSFRSDDADKNAVGLLHQEMRRLDSLIMASAEPAKVPAGSALAVDRHVFSGAVTRALANHPNVEIIRERI
;
A
#
# COMPACT_ATOMS: atom_id res chain seq x y z
N MET A 1 -10.64 -17.49 4.86
CA MET A 1 -10.83 -17.68 3.41
C MET A 1 -10.00 -18.88 2.97
N ALA A 2 -10.64 -20.00 2.70
CA ALA A 2 -9.95 -21.22 2.26
C ALA A 2 -9.62 -21.18 0.76
N ASP A 3 -10.43 -20.49 -0.02
CA ASP A 3 -10.39 -20.54 -1.48
C ASP A 3 -9.85 -19.24 -2.06
N TYR A 4 -8.56 -19.01 -1.94
CA TYR A 4 -7.93 -17.89 -2.63
C TYR A 4 -7.46 -18.31 -4.02
N GLN A 5 -7.45 -17.37 -4.94
CA GLN A 5 -7.04 -17.57 -6.33
C GLN A 5 -5.61 -17.07 -6.57
N VAL A 6 -5.19 -16.04 -5.81
CA VAL A 6 -3.84 -15.46 -5.90
C VAL A 6 -3.25 -15.34 -4.50
N HIS A 7 -2.00 -15.74 -4.37
CA HIS A 7 -1.23 -15.59 -3.13
C HIS A 7 -0.16 -14.53 -3.35
N ILE A 8 -0.25 -13.45 -2.59
CA ILE A 8 0.74 -12.37 -2.61
C ILE A 8 1.62 -12.50 -1.38
N ILE A 9 2.91 -12.48 -1.58
CA ILE A 9 3.90 -12.57 -0.51
C ILE A 9 4.56 -11.21 -0.33
N GLY A 10 4.31 -10.60 0.82
CA GLY A 10 4.80 -9.28 1.16
C GLY A 10 3.73 -8.20 1.04
N GLY A 11 3.45 -7.53 2.16
CA GLY A 11 2.48 -6.44 2.26
C GLY A 11 3.10 -5.05 2.22
N GLY A 12 4.15 -4.87 1.42
CA GLY A 12 4.73 -3.56 1.15
C GLY A 12 3.86 -2.77 0.16
N LEU A 13 4.43 -1.72 -0.42
CA LEU A 13 3.71 -0.87 -1.38
C LEU A 13 3.20 -1.67 -2.57
N ALA A 14 4.08 -2.45 -3.20
CA ALA A 14 3.73 -3.22 -4.39
C ALA A 14 2.71 -4.32 -4.08
N GLY A 15 2.92 -5.10 -3.02
CA GLY A 15 2.02 -6.19 -2.65
C GLY A 15 0.66 -5.70 -2.22
N SER A 16 0.60 -4.58 -1.51
CA SER A 16 -0.66 -3.97 -1.08
C SER A 16 -1.47 -3.46 -2.28
N GLU A 17 -0.82 -2.79 -3.24
CA GLU A 17 -1.49 -2.32 -4.45
C GLU A 17 -1.99 -3.48 -5.30
N ALA A 18 -1.16 -4.52 -5.46
CA ALA A 18 -1.53 -5.72 -6.21
C ALA A 18 -2.75 -6.41 -5.58
N ALA A 19 -2.76 -6.56 -4.26
CA ALA A 19 -3.90 -7.15 -3.54
C ALA A 19 -5.18 -6.35 -3.77
N TRP A 20 -5.09 -5.02 -3.70
CA TRP A 20 -6.22 -4.13 -3.93
C TRP A 20 -6.77 -4.27 -5.35
N GLN A 21 -5.89 -4.19 -6.36
CA GLN A 21 -6.31 -4.26 -7.75
C GLN A 21 -6.99 -5.60 -8.07
N LEU A 22 -6.43 -6.69 -7.59
CA LEU A 22 -7.02 -8.02 -7.77
C LEU A 22 -8.37 -8.14 -7.06
N ALA A 23 -8.43 -7.70 -5.81
CA ALA A 23 -9.64 -7.76 -5.00
C ALA A 23 -10.78 -6.94 -5.61
N GLN A 24 -10.47 -5.74 -6.12
CA GLN A 24 -11.45 -4.89 -6.80
C GLN A 24 -11.95 -5.51 -8.10
N ALA A 25 -11.16 -6.38 -8.73
CA ALA A 25 -11.57 -7.14 -9.90
C ALA A 25 -12.35 -8.43 -9.56
N GLY A 26 -12.66 -8.65 -8.29
CA GLY A 26 -13.42 -9.81 -7.84
C GLY A 26 -12.58 -11.06 -7.59
N ILE A 27 -11.27 -10.94 -7.54
CA ILE A 27 -10.35 -12.04 -7.32
C ILE A 27 -10.05 -12.17 -5.82
N LYS A 28 -10.15 -13.39 -5.30
CA LYS A 28 -9.85 -13.67 -3.89
C LYS A 28 -8.36 -13.80 -3.70
N VAL A 29 -7.81 -13.01 -2.78
CA VAL A 29 -6.38 -12.85 -2.54
C VAL A 29 -6.03 -13.26 -1.11
N ARG A 30 -4.98 -14.06 -0.97
CA ARG A 30 -4.28 -14.23 0.30
C ARG A 30 -3.03 -13.36 0.26
N LEU A 31 -2.91 -12.46 1.23
CA LEU A 31 -1.74 -11.60 1.39
C LEU A 31 -0.98 -12.05 2.64
N SER A 32 0.21 -12.60 2.46
CA SER A 32 1.07 -13.03 3.56
C SER A 32 2.10 -11.94 3.85
N GLU A 33 2.15 -11.51 5.11
CA GLU A 33 3.10 -10.51 5.58
C GLU A 33 3.82 -11.03 6.82
N MET A 34 5.15 -10.98 6.81
CA MET A 34 5.95 -11.52 7.92
C MET A 34 5.91 -10.66 9.18
N ARG A 35 5.68 -9.36 9.06
CA ARG A 35 5.55 -8.49 10.24
C ARG A 35 4.25 -8.80 10.95
N GLY A 36 4.30 -8.88 12.26
CA GLY A 36 3.18 -9.34 13.06
C GLY A 36 3.17 -10.85 13.29
N SER A 37 4.10 -11.60 12.67
CA SER A 37 4.29 -13.03 12.91
C SER A 37 5.36 -13.34 13.95
N GLY A 38 6.06 -12.30 14.43
CA GLY A 38 7.25 -12.44 15.26
C GLY A 38 8.54 -12.14 14.52
N ASP A 39 8.48 -12.11 13.19
CA ASP A 39 9.62 -11.77 12.33
C ASP A 39 9.51 -10.33 11.85
N ILE A 40 10.62 -9.59 11.91
CA ILE A 40 10.70 -8.24 11.38
C ILE A 40 12.03 -8.06 10.63
N SER A 41 12.00 -7.24 9.58
CA SER A 41 13.24 -6.81 8.93
C SER A 41 13.84 -5.65 9.74
N PRO A 42 15.18 -5.47 9.73
CA PRO A 42 15.79 -4.33 10.42
C PRO A 42 15.31 -2.96 9.95
N ALA A 43 14.80 -2.86 8.73
CA ALA A 43 14.31 -1.61 8.15
C ALA A 43 12.92 -1.22 8.65
N HIS A 44 12.12 -2.18 9.10
CA HIS A 44 10.74 -1.96 9.50
C HIS A 44 10.61 -1.71 11.01
N GLN A 45 9.67 -0.86 11.39
CA GLN A 45 9.44 -0.47 12.78
C GLN A 45 8.01 -0.77 13.26
N THR A 46 7.10 -1.09 12.34
CA THR A 46 5.69 -1.35 12.65
C THR A 46 5.20 -2.63 11.98
N GLU A 47 3.97 -3.03 12.32
CA GLU A 47 3.27 -4.15 11.69
C GLU A 47 2.32 -3.71 10.58
N GLY A 48 2.19 -2.41 10.33
CA GLY A 48 1.31 -1.88 9.30
C GLY A 48 1.74 -2.25 7.90
N LEU A 49 0.77 -2.44 7.00
CA LEU A 49 1.05 -2.67 5.59
C LEU A 49 1.56 -1.39 4.94
N ALA A 50 2.30 -1.53 3.85
CA ALA A 50 2.87 -0.41 3.10
C ALA A 50 3.65 0.57 3.98
N GLU A 51 4.44 0.06 4.93
CA GLU A 51 5.26 0.91 5.78
C GLU A 51 6.36 1.57 4.96
N LEU A 52 6.44 2.91 5.04
CA LEU A 52 7.49 3.69 4.38
C LEU A 52 8.74 3.70 5.27
N VAL A 53 9.81 3.08 4.82
CA VAL A 53 11.01 2.85 5.64
C VAL A 53 12.16 3.83 5.36
N CYS A 54 12.25 4.37 4.14
CA CYS A 54 13.34 5.26 3.73
C CYS A 54 12.93 6.72 3.73
N SER A 55 11.78 7.04 3.12
CA SER A 55 11.29 8.39 2.94
C SER A 55 9.77 8.40 3.05
N ASN A 56 9.23 9.51 3.52
CA ASN A 56 7.78 9.74 3.54
C ASN A 56 7.30 10.49 2.29
N SER A 57 8.14 10.60 1.26
CA SER A 57 7.83 11.33 0.04
C SER A 57 7.72 10.38 -1.15
N PHE A 58 6.63 10.52 -1.91
CA PHE A 58 6.47 9.88 -3.22
C PHE A 58 7.03 10.75 -4.35
N ARG A 59 7.81 11.76 -4.01
CA ARG A 59 8.45 12.68 -4.93
C ARG A 59 7.42 13.63 -5.56
N SER A 60 7.77 14.25 -6.70
CA SER A 60 6.91 15.26 -7.32
C SER A 60 5.53 14.72 -7.70
N ASP A 61 4.51 15.53 -7.43
CA ASP A 61 3.12 15.26 -7.83
C ASP A 61 2.66 16.16 -8.97
N ASP A 62 3.59 16.85 -9.62
CA ASP A 62 3.31 17.73 -10.76
C ASP A 62 3.31 16.91 -12.05
N ALA A 63 2.11 16.55 -12.53
CA ALA A 63 1.92 15.75 -13.73
C ALA A 63 2.38 16.44 -15.02
N ASP A 64 2.42 17.77 -15.03
CA ASP A 64 2.79 18.55 -16.21
C ASP A 64 4.30 18.69 -16.39
N LYS A 65 5.08 18.60 -15.30
CA LYS A 65 6.51 18.90 -15.32
C LYS A 65 7.40 17.72 -14.98
N ASN A 66 6.84 16.64 -14.43
CA ASN A 66 7.63 15.52 -13.94
C ASN A 66 7.01 14.18 -14.31
N ALA A 67 7.86 13.23 -14.73
CA ALA A 67 7.43 11.86 -15.06
C ALA A 67 6.80 11.16 -13.85
N VAL A 68 7.34 11.38 -12.64
CA VAL A 68 6.78 10.78 -11.40
C VAL A 68 5.39 11.34 -11.12
N GLY A 69 5.17 12.64 -11.31
CA GLY A 69 3.85 13.26 -11.15
C GLY A 69 2.85 12.72 -12.17
N LEU A 70 3.29 12.49 -13.39
CA LEU A 70 2.45 11.86 -14.42
C LEU A 70 2.09 10.42 -14.03
N LEU A 71 3.05 9.66 -13.51
CA LEU A 71 2.81 8.31 -13.03
C LEU A 71 1.74 8.31 -11.91
N HIS A 72 1.82 9.23 -10.96
CA HIS A 72 0.81 9.37 -9.91
C HIS A 72 -0.58 9.60 -10.51
N GLN A 73 -0.67 10.45 -11.53
CA GLN A 73 -1.93 10.74 -12.20
C GLN A 73 -2.50 9.50 -12.90
N GLU A 74 -1.65 8.71 -13.55
CA GLU A 74 -2.05 7.45 -14.17
C GLU A 74 -2.53 6.44 -13.14
N MET A 75 -1.84 6.34 -12.01
CA MET A 75 -2.25 5.48 -10.90
C MET A 75 -3.61 5.89 -10.35
N ARG A 76 -3.86 7.21 -10.20
CA ARG A 76 -5.16 7.71 -9.75
C ARG A 76 -6.29 7.29 -10.69
N ARG A 77 -6.04 7.28 -11.99
CA ARG A 77 -7.02 6.84 -13.00
C ARG A 77 -7.30 5.34 -12.92
N LEU A 78 -6.39 4.57 -12.35
CA LEU A 78 -6.56 3.14 -12.11
C LEU A 78 -7.15 2.84 -10.73
N ASP A 79 -7.62 3.85 -10.02
CA ASP A 79 -8.16 3.73 -8.66
C ASP A 79 -7.16 3.11 -7.68
N SER A 80 -5.91 3.58 -7.76
CA SER A 80 -4.80 3.10 -6.90
C SER A 80 -5.11 3.25 -5.41
N LEU A 81 -4.92 2.18 -4.66
CA LEU A 81 -5.00 2.20 -3.20
C LEU A 81 -3.93 3.12 -2.60
N ILE A 82 -2.71 3.06 -3.13
CA ILE A 82 -1.59 3.86 -2.64
C ILE A 82 -1.92 5.36 -2.78
N MET A 83 -2.40 5.78 -3.94
CA MET A 83 -2.76 7.19 -4.15
C MET A 83 -3.96 7.61 -3.31
N ALA A 84 -4.97 6.77 -3.19
CA ALA A 84 -6.15 7.06 -2.35
C ALA A 84 -5.78 7.15 -0.87
N SER A 85 -4.84 6.33 -0.42
CA SER A 85 -4.37 6.33 0.98
C SER A 85 -3.43 7.50 1.27
N ALA A 86 -2.70 7.98 0.26
CA ALA A 86 -1.83 9.14 0.40
C ALA A 86 -2.62 10.44 0.59
N GLU A 87 -3.79 10.58 -0.02
CA GLU A 87 -4.56 11.81 -0.01
C GLU A 87 -4.89 12.31 1.42
N PRO A 88 -5.50 11.51 2.31
CA PRO A 88 -5.78 11.96 3.68
C PRO A 88 -4.52 12.09 4.54
N ALA A 89 -3.40 11.54 4.10
CA ALA A 89 -2.14 11.54 4.84
C ALA A 89 -1.20 12.68 4.43
N LYS A 90 -1.56 13.46 3.41
CA LYS A 90 -0.70 14.53 2.87
C LYS A 90 -0.27 15.52 3.94
N VAL A 91 1.02 15.89 3.86
CA VAL A 91 1.60 16.97 4.66
C VAL A 91 2.18 18.02 3.71
N PRO A 92 2.31 19.30 4.13
CA PRO A 92 2.85 20.34 3.28
C PRO A 92 4.29 20.03 2.84
N ALA A 93 4.54 20.03 1.54
CA ALA A 93 5.85 19.72 0.95
C ALA A 93 6.01 20.31 -0.46
N GLY A 94 5.38 21.44 -0.73
CA GLY A 94 5.43 22.07 -2.05
C GLY A 94 4.74 21.20 -3.10
N SER A 95 5.45 20.92 -4.21
CA SER A 95 4.91 20.07 -5.29
C SER A 95 5.11 18.57 -5.04
N ALA A 96 5.82 18.19 -3.98
CA ALA A 96 6.03 16.78 -3.64
C ALA A 96 4.82 16.21 -2.91
N LEU A 97 4.55 14.93 -3.15
CA LEU A 97 3.56 14.19 -2.41
C LEU A 97 4.23 13.54 -1.19
N ALA A 98 4.24 14.25 -0.09
CA ALA A 98 4.74 13.76 1.18
C ALA A 98 3.58 13.42 2.11
N VAL A 99 3.75 12.40 2.94
CA VAL A 99 2.67 11.88 3.78
C VAL A 99 3.13 11.65 5.22
N ASP A 100 2.18 11.68 6.14
CA ASP A 100 2.35 11.11 7.47
C ASP A 100 2.37 9.59 7.31
N ARG A 101 3.47 8.96 7.72
CA ARG A 101 3.70 7.52 7.51
C ARG A 101 2.65 6.65 8.19
N HIS A 102 2.25 7.02 9.41
CA HIS A 102 1.30 6.22 10.19
C HIS A 102 -0.12 6.36 9.66
N VAL A 103 -0.52 7.57 9.25
CA VAL A 103 -1.83 7.80 8.63
C VAL A 103 -1.93 7.05 7.32
N PHE A 104 -0.88 7.13 6.49
CA PHE A 104 -0.82 6.43 5.20
C PHE A 104 -0.91 4.92 5.37
N SER A 105 -0.01 4.33 6.16
CA SER A 105 0.02 2.88 6.41
C SER A 105 -1.28 2.39 7.04
N GLY A 106 -1.85 3.17 7.97
CA GLY A 106 -3.14 2.86 8.59
C GLY A 106 -4.28 2.80 7.57
N ALA A 107 -4.30 3.73 6.62
CA ALA A 107 -5.32 3.76 5.57
C ALA A 107 -5.21 2.54 4.65
N VAL A 108 -3.99 2.18 4.22
CA VAL A 108 -3.75 0.99 3.40
C VAL A 108 -4.18 -0.27 4.15
N THR A 109 -3.76 -0.40 5.40
CA THR A 109 -4.05 -1.58 6.23
C THR A 109 -5.55 -1.76 6.42
N ARG A 110 -6.27 -0.70 6.77
CA ARG A 110 -7.73 -0.77 6.95
C ARG A 110 -8.47 -1.13 5.67
N ALA A 111 -8.07 -0.54 4.55
CA ALA A 111 -8.73 -0.81 3.27
C ALA A 111 -8.61 -2.30 2.90
N LEU A 112 -7.43 -2.88 3.06
CA LEU A 112 -7.21 -4.29 2.75
C LEU A 112 -7.82 -5.23 3.78
N ALA A 113 -7.72 -4.90 5.07
CA ALA A 113 -8.29 -5.73 6.14
C ALA A 113 -9.82 -5.80 6.06
N ASN A 114 -10.46 -4.75 5.58
CA ASN A 114 -11.91 -4.67 5.46
C ASN A 114 -12.45 -5.16 4.11
N HIS A 115 -11.57 -5.48 3.16
CA HIS A 115 -12.02 -5.94 1.85
C HIS A 115 -12.44 -7.42 1.89
N PRO A 116 -13.65 -7.77 1.42
CA PRO A 116 -14.14 -9.15 1.50
C PRO A 116 -13.33 -10.15 0.67
N ASN A 117 -12.59 -9.68 -0.34
CA ASN A 117 -11.77 -10.53 -1.20
C ASN A 117 -10.31 -10.61 -0.76
N VAL A 118 -9.94 -10.04 0.39
CA VAL A 118 -8.57 -10.07 0.89
C VAL A 118 -8.52 -10.76 2.25
N GLU A 119 -7.63 -11.74 2.37
CA GLU A 119 -7.28 -12.36 3.64
C GLU A 119 -5.83 -12.04 3.95
N ILE A 120 -5.59 -11.36 5.07
CA ILE A 120 -4.23 -11.04 5.52
C ILE A 120 -3.78 -12.12 6.49
N ILE A 121 -2.68 -12.80 6.17
CA ILE A 121 -2.07 -13.79 7.04
C ILE A 121 -0.71 -13.27 7.50
N ARG A 122 -0.54 -13.22 8.81
CA ARG A 122 0.73 -12.79 9.41
C ARG A 122 1.62 -14.00 9.54
N GLU A 123 2.43 -14.23 8.51
CA GLU A 123 3.33 -15.38 8.45
C GLU A 123 4.56 -15.04 7.61
N ARG A 124 5.64 -15.73 7.90
CA ARG A 124 6.84 -15.71 7.06
C ARG A 124 6.78 -16.91 6.11
N ILE A 125 6.95 -16.63 4.84
CA ILE A 125 7.00 -17.68 3.81
C ILE A 125 8.47 -18.10 3.57
#